data_01755c0f02329d1ffcd9497e738f538b
#
_entry.id   01755c0f02329d1ffcd9497e738f538b
#
_cell.length_a   1.000
_cell.length_b   1.000
_cell.length_c   1.000
_cell.angle_alpha   90.00
_cell.angle_beta   90.00
_cell.angle_gamma   90.00
#
_symmetry.space_group_name_H-M   'P 1'
#
loop_
_entity.id
_entity.type
_entity.pdbx_description
1 polymer ?
#
loop_
_entity_poly.entity_id
_entity_poly.type
_entity_poly.pdbx_seq_one_letter_code
_entity_poly.pdbx_strand_id
1 'polypeptide(L)'
;KANEDVQAKLVGVEKIWDQAPHNAFTDLVRWNGKFYCAFREGLGHAGDRGKLRIIVSKDGARWRSAAILEDDTYDLRDAALSIRPDGRMMVMGGVQKQVEGQRRTGTFVSFSEDGVKFSSPEIVLAPGRWIWRVTEHEQAAYGVSYGAPTRPQATALHKTTNGMDYEVVTDSMLDDGE
;
A
#
# COMPACT_ATOMS: atom_id res chain seq x y z
N LYS A 1 12.00 36.39 12.32
CA LYS A 1 12.25 36.18 10.89
C LYS A 1 10.91 35.91 10.26
N ALA A 2 10.47 36.77 9.33
CA ALA A 2 9.26 36.53 8.54
C ALA A 2 9.45 35.23 7.75
N ASN A 3 8.44 34.33 7.78
CA ASN A 3 8.40 33.19 6.84
C ASN A 3 8.31 33.84 5.44
N GLU A 4 9.31 33.57 4.61
CA GLU A 4 9.17 33.79 3.17
C GLU A 4 8.05 32.87 2.69
N ASP A 5 7.01 33.42 2.09
CA ASP A 5 5.92 32.65 1.49
C ASP A 5 6.49 31.76 0.38
N VAL A 6 6.60 30.47 0.65
CA VAL A 6 7.00 29.47 -0.35
C VAL A 6 5.84 29.30 -1.33
N GLN A 7 5.96 29.88 -2.52
CA GLN A 7 4.98 29.71 -3.59
C GLN A 7 5.29 28.43 -4.39
N ALA A 8 4.39 27.46 -4.35
CA ALA A 8 4.46 26.29 -5.22
C ALA A 8 4.03 26.68 -6.65
N LYS A 9 4.81 26.27 -7.65
CA LYS A 9 4.49 26.44 -9.07
C LYS A 9 4.36 25.09 -9.74
N LEU A 10 3.22 24.83 -10.41
CA LEU A 10 3.07 23.68 -11.27
C LEU A 10 3.99 23.83 -12.50
N VAL A 11 4.93 22.89 -12.67
CA VAL A 11 5.89 22.90 -13.79
C VAL A 11 5.39 22.07 -14.95
N GLY A 12 4.73 20.93 -14.67
CA GLY A 12 4.18 20.05 -15.70
C GLY A 12 3.40 18.89 -15.08
N VAL A 13 2.60 18.23 -15.90
CA VAL A 13 1.87 17.00 -15.57
C VAL A 13 2.02 16.05 -16.75
N GLU A 14 2.46 14.83 -16.47
CA GLU A 14 2.62 13.79 -17.49
C GLU A 14 1.93 12.50 -17.03
N LYS A 15 1.24 11.83 -17.97
CA LYS A 15 0.69 10.51 -17.74
C LYS A 15 1.81 9.48 -17.92
N ILE A 16 2.18 8.78 -16.85
CA ILE A 16 3.27 7.80 -16.85
C ILE A 16 2.82 6.37 -17.12
N TRP A 17 1.50 6.06 -17.00
CA TRP A 17 0.92 4.73 -17.23
C TRP A 17 -0.58 4.78 -17.48
N ASP A 18 -1.09 3.92 -18.39
CA ASP A 18 -2.52 3.79 -18.72
C ASP A 18 -2.86 2.44 -19.39
N GLN A 19 -2.21 1.35 -19.01
CA GLN A 19 -2.37 0.04 -19.67
C GLN A 19 -3.63 -0.73 -19.22
N ALA A 20 -4.34 -0.26 -18.20
CA ALA A 20 -5.61 -0.83 -17.75
C ALA A 20 -6.75 0.17 -17.87
N PRO A 21 -8.01 -0.26 -17.98
CA PRO A 21 -9.17 0.63 -18.00
C PRO A 21 -9.27 1.52 -16.76
N HIS A 22 -8.82 1.00 -15.59
CA HIS A 22 -8.78 1.74 -14.33
C HIS A 22 -7.42 1.56 -13.67
N ASN A 23 -6.72 2.69 -13.41
CA ASN A 23 -5.45 2.76 -12.70
C ASN A 23 -5.62 3.73 -11.54
N ALA A 24 -5.39 3.28 -10.30
CA ALA A 24 -5.70 4.09 -9.12
C ALA A 24 -4.83 3.73 -7.91
N PHE A 25 -4.86 4.61 -6.89
CA PHE A 25 -4.25 4.42 -5.59
C PHE A 25 -2.74 4.22 -5.68
N THR A 26 -2.07 5.28 -6.12
CA THR A 26 -0.63 5.27 -6.37
C THR A 26 0.16 5.57 -5.11
N ASP A 27 1.31 4.91 -4.99
CA ASP A 27 2.38 5.31 -4.08
C ASP A 27 3.73 5.28 -4.80
N LEU A 28 4.67 6.09 -4.33
CA LEU A 28 5.97 6.30 -4.96
C LEU A 28 7.08 6.25 -3.91
N VAL A 29 8.13 5.48 -4.20
CA VAL A 29 9.34 5.43 -3.38
C VAL A 29 10.59 5.53 -4.25
N ARG A 30 11.66 6.12 -3.71
CA ARG A 30 13.00 6.06 -4.28
C ARG A 30 13.82 5.02 -3.55
N TRP A 31 14.34 4.02 -4.30
CA TRP A 31 15.13 2.93 -3.74
C TRP A 31 16.23 2.52 -4.72
N ASN A 32 17.46 2.29 -4.20
CA ASN A 32 18.63 1.92 -4.99
C ASN A 32 18.82 2.79 -6.25
N GLY A 33 18.65 4.11 -6.10
CA GLY A 33 18.83 5.09 -7.17
C GLY A 33 17.75 5.12 -8.25
N LYS A 34 16.64 4.40 -8.07
CA LYS A 34 15.49 4.34 -8.98
C LYS A 34 14.22 4.79 -8.29
N PHE A 35 13.23 5.20 -9.06
CA PHE A 35 11.87 5.45 -8.61
C PHE A 35 11.02 4.20 -8.87
N TYR A 36 10.23 3.81 -7.89
CA TYR A 36 9.23 2.74 -7.99
C TYR A 36 7.86 3.33 -7.68
N CYS A 37 6.91 3.10 -8.56
CA CYS A 37 5.52 3.51 -8.37
C CYS A 37 4.65 2.26 -8.39
N ALA A 38 3.83 2.09 -7.36
CA ALA A 38 2.86 1.00 -7.27
C ALA A 38 1.44 1.56 -7.36
N PHE A 39 0.54 0.84 -8.02
CA PHE A 39 -0.87 1.20 -8.15
C PHE A 39 -1.71 -0.01 -8.53
N ARG A 40 -3.04 0.09 -8.30
CA ARG A 40 -3.99 -0.93 -8.71
C ARG A 40 -4.38 -0.77 -10.19
N GLU A 41 -4.34 -1.87 -10.93
CA GLU A 41 -4.96 -2.05 -12.23
C GLU A 41 -6.23 -2.90 -12.12
N GLY A 42 -7.32 -2.46 -12.73
CA GLY A 42 -8.59 -3.18 -12.75
C GLY A 42 -9.49 -2.77 -13.91
N LEU A 43 -10.66 -3.38 -14.03
CA LEU A 43 -11.70 -2.98 -15.00
C LEU A 43 -12.41 -1.71 -14.53
N GLY A 44 -12.55 -1.52 -13.21
CA GLY A 44 -13.15 -0.39 -12.57
C GLY A 44 -12.63 -0.16 -11.17
N HIS A 45 -13.24 0.79 -10.44
CA HIS A 45 -12.87 1.11 -9.06
C HIS A 45 -13.10 -0.08 -8.11
N ALA A 46 -14.14 -0.87 -8.35
CA ALA A 46 -14.52 -2.06 -7.59
C ALA A 46 -15.31 -3.03 -8.49
N GLY A 47 -15.56 -4.25 -7.99
CA GLY A 47 -16.37 -5.24 -8.68
C GLY A 47 -15.58 -6.26 -9.51
N ASP A 48 -14.28 -6.08 -9.63
CA ASP A 48 -13.34 -7.02 -10.23
C ASP A 48 -12.19 -7.36 -9.29
N ARG A 49 -11.44 -8.38 -9.62
CA ARG A 49 -10.16 -8.67 -8.96
C ARG A 49 -9.08 -7.82 -9.60
N GLY A 50 -8.73 -6.72 -8.94
CA GLY A 50 -7.62 -5.89 -9.33
C GLY A 50 -6.28 -6.53 -8.95
N LYS A 51 -5.24 -6.13 -9.65
CA LYS A 51 -3.85 -6.49 -9.38
C LYS A 51 -3.03 -5.25 -9.12
N LEU A 52 -1.93 -5.38 -8.43
CA LEU A 52 -1.01 -4.28 -8.24
C LEU A 52 0.08 -4.32 -9.31
N ARG A 53 0.19 -3.21 -10.02
CA ARG A 53 1.29 -2.94 -10.93
C ARG A 53 2.38 -2.18 -10.20
N ILE A 54 3.62 -2.61 -10.38
CA ILE A 54 4.81 -1.87 -9.96
C ILE A 54 5.57 -1.49 -11.21
N ILE A 55 5.78 -0.19 -11.40
CA ILE A 55 6.61 0.36 -12.48
C ILE A 55 7.87 0.98 -11.91
N VAL A 56 8.93 1.01 -12.71
CA VAL A 56 10.23 1.52 -12.30
C VAL A 56 10.79 2.49 -13.33
N SER A 57 11.42 3.57 -12.84
CA SER A 57 12.14 4.55 -13.62
C SER A 57 13.49 4.91 -13.00
N LYS A 58 14.49 5.25 -13.82
CA LYS A 58 15.77 5.81 -13.38
C LYS A 58 15.75 7.33 -13.30
N ASP A 59 14.94 7.97 -14.14
CA ASP A 59 14.95 9.41 -14.38
C ASP A 59 13.61 10.10 -14.06
N GLY A 60 12.58 9.32 -13.69
CA GLY A 60 11.22 9.82 -13.44
C GLY A 60 10.42 10.10 -14.72
N ALA A 61 11.05 10.06 -15.90
CA ALA A 61 10.41 10.33 -17.18
C ALA A 61 10.07 9.05 -17.94
N ARG A 62 10.98 8.08 -18.00
CA ARG A 62 10.78 6.82 -18.71
C ARG A 62 10.48 5.69 -17.74
N TRP A 63 9.26 5.16 -17.84
CA TRP A 63 8.75 4.12 -16.96
C TRP A 63 8.59 2.79 -17.70
N ARG A 64 8.83 1.70 -16.99
CA ARG A 64 8.57 0.33 -17.46
C ARG A 64 8.00 -0.52 -16.36
N SER A 65 7.24 -1.54 -16.71
CA SER A 65 6.76 -2.54 -15.74
C SER A 65 7.96 -3.24 -15.08
N ALA A 66 7.93 -3.34 -13.76
CA ALA A 66 8.87 -4.09 -12.95
C ALA A 66 8.24 -5.39 -12.45
N ALA A 67 7.03 -5.32 -11.88
CA ALA A 67 6.32 -6.47 -11.34
C ALA A 67 4.81 -6.30 -11.43
N ILE A 68 4.12 -7.43 -11.26
CA ILE A 68 2.68 -7.53 -11.01
C ILE A 68 2.51 -8.42 -9.79
N LEU A 69 1.70 -7.96 -8.83
CA LEU A 69 1.20 -8.78 -7.74
C LEU A 69 -0.28 -9.02 -7.98
N GLU A 70 -0.68 -10.26 -7.91
CA GLU A 70 -2.09 -10.68 -8.07
C GLU A 70 -2.39 -11.84 -7.10
N ASP A 71 -3.66 -12.05 -6.83
CA ASP A 71 -4.14 -13.12 -5.97
C ASP A 71 -5.43 -13.71 -6.58
N ASP A 72 -5.55 -15.05 -6.56
CA ASP A 72 -6.67 -15.75 -7.17
C ASP A 72 -7.99 -15.57 -6.39
N THR A 73 -7.91 -15.14 -5.15
CA THR A 73 -9.04 -15.01 -4.23
C THR A 73 -9.44 -13.57 -3.98
N TYR A 74 -8.44 -12.68 -3.91
CA TYR A 74 -8.63 -11.30 -3.46
C TYR A 74 -8.40 -10.26 -4.57
N ASP A 75 -9.16 -9.17 -4.50
CA ASP A 75 -8.84 -7.90 -5.15
C ASP A 75 -7.74 -7.22 -4.30
N LEU A 76 -6.56 -7.01 -4.87
CA LEU A 76 -5.46 -6.30 -4.23
C LEU A 76 -5.60 -4.79 -4.44
N ARG A 77 -5.50 -3.99 -3.38
CA ARG A 77 -5.82 -2.57 -3.40
C ARG A 77 -4.83 -1.72 -2.61
N ASP A 78 -4.80 -0.42 -2.94
CA ASP A 78 -4.21 0.67 -2.15
C ASP A 78 -2.76 0.39 -1.75
N ALA A 79 -1.93 0.09 -2.76
CA ALA A 79 -0.53 -0.23 -2.56
C ALA A 79 0.22 0.92 -1.90
N ALA A 80 0.88 0.64 -0.77
CA ALA A 80 1.87 1.51 -0.15
C ALA A 80 3.24 0.82 -0.19
N LEU A 81 4.26 1.61 -0.53
CA LEU A 81 5.65 1.16 -0.62
C LEU A 81 6.43 1.66 0.59
N SER A 82 7.23 0.81 1.21
CA SER A 82 8.20 1.20 2.22
C SER A 82 9.51 0.44 2.04
N ILE A 83 10.60 1.03 2.54
CA ILE A 83 11.91 0.36 2.57
C ILE A 83 12.18 -0.01 4.01
N ARG A 84 12.28 -1.30 4.24
CA ARG A 84 12.50 -1.87 5.57
C ARG A 84 13.94 -1.62 6.06
N PRO A 85 14.18 -1.65 7.38
CA PRO A 85 15.53 -1.52 7.93
C PRO A 85 16.53 -2.58 7.41
N ASP A 86 16.05 -3.75 7.00
CA ASP A 86 16.85 -4.81 6.37
C ASP A 86 17.17 -4.54 4.88
N GLY A 87 16.72 -3.39 4.35
CA GLY A 87 16.96 -2.96 2.97
C GLY A 87 15.98 -3.49 1.95
N ARG A 88 15.06 -4.39 2.29
CA ARG A 88 14.03 -4.88 1.37
C ARG A 88 12.95 -3.84 1.10
N MET A 89 12.41 -3.86 -0.10
CA MET A 89 11.17 -3.16 -0.41
C MET A 89 9.99 -3.99 0.07
N MET A 90 9.09 -3.39 0.82
CA MET A 90 7.80 -3.94 1.21
C MET A 90 6.68 -3.23 0.44
N VAL A 91 5.79 -4.01 -0.16
CA VAL A 91 4.48 -3.56 -0.64
C VAL A 91 3.46 -3.99 0.40
N MET A 92 2.69 -3.05 0.88
CA MET A 92 1.54 -3.27 1.75
C MET A 92 0.29 -2.75 1.05
N GLY A 93 -0.86 -3.35 1.33
CA GLY A 93 -2.13 -2.85 0.84
C GLY A 93 -3.31 -3.59 1.43
N GLY A 94 -4.50 -3.19 0.99
CA GLY A 94 -5.72 -3.87 1.35
C GLY A 94 -6.03 -5.05 0.45
N VAL A 95 -6.68 -6.05 1.01
CA VAL A 95 -7.34 -7.11 0.25
C VAL A 95 -8.84 -7.04 0.45
N GLN A 96 -9.57 -7.36 -0.61
CA GLN A 96 -11.02 -7.41 -0.59
C GLN A 96 -11.54 -8.62 -1.34
N LYS A 97 -12.56 -9.28 -0.81
CA LYS A 97 -13.36 -10.30 -1.51
C LYS A 97 -14.81 -10.23 -1.11
N GLN A 98 -15.68 -10.75 -1.96
CA GLN A 98 -17.09 -10.99 -1.63
C GLN A 98 -17.26 -12.42 -1.11
N VAL A 99 -17.91 -12.56 0.03
CA VAL A 99 -18.29 -13.85 0.62
C VAL A 99 -19.75 -13.76 1.04
N GLU A 100 -20.62 -14.56 0.40
CA GLU A 100 -22.06 -14.57 0.70
C GLU A 100 -22.72 -13.18 0.66
N GLY A 101 -22.31 -12.33 -0.32
CA GLY A 101 -22.80 -10.97 -0.48
C GLY A 101 -22.21 -9.94 0.48
N GLN A 102 -21.33 -10.36 1.39
CA GLN A 102 -20.63 -9.47 2.33
C GLN A 102 -19.20 -9.18 1.87
N ARG A 103 -18.80 -7.92 1.97
CA ARG A 103 -17.41 -7.51 1.73
C ARG A 103 -16.53 -7.93 2.91
N ARG A 104 -15.50 -8.72 2.62
CA ARG A 104 -14.44 -9.08 3.56
C ARG A 104 -13.17 -8.36 3.17
N THR A 105 -12.53 -7.73 4.11
CA THR A 105 -11.30 -6.95 3.91
C THR A 105 -10.18 -7.44 4.82
N GLY A 106 -8.98 -7.05 4.53
CA GLY A 106 -7.79 -7.35 5.34
C GLY A 106 -6.59 -6.56 4.83
N THR A 107 -5.45 -6.76 5.46
CA THR A 107 -4.17 -6.19 5.06
C THR A 107 -3.24 -7.29 4.57
N PHE A 108 -2.55 -7.06 3.46
CA PHE A 108 -1.50 -7.95 2.99
C PHE A 108 -0.16 -7.24 2.92
N VAL A 109 0.91 -8.03 2.87
CA VAL A 109 2.26 -7.59 2.56
C VAL A 109 2.91 -8.51 1.53
N SER A 110 3.90 -7.97 0.83
CA SER A 110 4.78 -8.69 -0.10
C SER A 110 6.15 -8.01 -0.09
N PHE A 111 7.22 -8.76 -0.25
CA PHE A 111 8.60 -8.27 -0.12
C PHE A 111 9.42 -8.52 -1.36
N SER A 112 10.40 -7.63 -1.61
CA SER A 112 11.36 -7.78 -2.70
C SER A 112 12.75 -7.28 -2.28
N GLU A 113 13.78 -8.00 -2.71
CA GLU A 113 15.20 -7.62 -2.57
C GLU A 113 15.73 -6.87 -3.79
N ASP A 114 15.07 -7.00 -4.94
CA ASP A 114 15.55 -6.47 -6.23
C ASP A 114 14.58 -5.51 -6.93
N GLY A 115 13.34 -5.36 -6.39
CA GLY A 115 12.26 -4.55 -6.96
C GLY A 115 11.62 -5.13 -8.22
N VAL A 116 11.88 -6.42 -8.51
CA VAL A 116 11.35 -7.14 -9.67
C VAL A 116 10.66 -8.44 -9.25
N LYS A 117 11.29 -9.20 -8.37
CA LYS A 117 10.73 -10.42 -7.80
C LYS A 117 10.17 -10.12 -6.42
N PHE A 118 8.90 -10.37 -6.25
CA PHE A 118 8.18 -10.19 -4.98
C PHE A 118 7.71 -11.54 -4.46
N SER A 119 7.64 -11.67 -3.14
CA SER A 119 6.96 -12.81 -2.51
C SER A 119 5.47 -12.80 -2.87
N SER A 120 4.80 -13.94 -2.75
CA SER A 120 3.33 -13.96 -2.82
C SER A 120 2.74 -13.03 -1.76
N PRO A 121 1.60 -12.38 -2.04
CA PRO A 121 0.89 -11.59 -1.03
C PRO A 121 0.49 -12.46 0.18
N GLU A 122 0.83 -12.01 1.39
CA GLU A 122 0.48 -12.68 2.64
C GLU A 122 -0.43 -11.81 3.50
N ILE A 123 -1.54 -12.37 4.01
CA ILE A 123 -2.48 -11.66 4.88
C ILE A 123 -1.88 -11.61 6.28
N VAL A 124 -1.69 -10.39 6.81
CA VAL A 124 -0.93 -10.16 8.05
C VAL A 124 -1.75 -9.70 9.24
N LEU A 125 -3.03 -9.39 9.05
CA LEU A 125 -3.93 -8.97 10.12
C LEU A 125 -5.23 -9.77 10.10
N ALA A 126 -5.88 -9.82 11.27
CA ALA A 126 -7.19 -10.41 11.42
C ALA A 126 -8.18 -9.81 10.41
N PRO A 127 -9.15 -10.59 9.91
CA PRO A 127 -10.16 -10.12 8.97
C PRO A 127 -10.84 -8.83 9.45
N GLY A 128 -11.07 -7.91 8.52
CA GLY A 128 -11.74 -6.64 8.77
C GLY A 128 -10.82 -5.48 9.14
N ARG A 129 -9.54 -5.72 9.41
CA ARG A 129 -8.58 -4.65 9.67
C ARG A 129 -7.78 -4.31 8.43
N TRP A 130 -7.75 -3.01 8.10
CA TRP A 130 -7.05 -2.46 6.96
C TRP A 130 -6.05 -1.39 7.40
N ILE A 131 -4.76 -1.63 7.20
CA ILE A 131 -3.71 -0.63 7.34
C ILE A 131 -3.43 -0.04 5.95
N TRP A 132 -3.49 1.28 5.82
CA TRP A 132 -3.21 1.97 4.56
C TRP A 132 -1.72 2.02 4.25
N ARG A 133 -0.92 2.30 5.28
CA ARG A 133 0.54 2.33 5.18
C ARG A 133 1.18 2.23 6.55
N VAL A 134 2.46 1.92 6.56
CA VAL A 134 3.30 2.01 7.74
C VAL A 134 4.34 3.11 7.59
N THR A 135 4.79 3.64 8.71
CA THR A 135 5.94 4.55 8.81
C THR A 135 7.03 3.84 9.59
N GLU A 136 8.21 3.75 8.98
CA GLU A 136 9.40 3.21 9.63
C GLU A 136 9.93 4.21 10.66
N HIS A 137 10.19 3.74 11.86
CA HIS A 137 10.83 4.49 12.93
C HIS A 137 11.77 3.58 13.70
N GLU A 138 13.06 3.95 13.74
CA GLU A 138 14.13 3.12 14.30
C GLU A 138 14.14 1.70 13.69
N GLN A 139 13.89 0.66 14.50
CA GLN A 139 13.89 -0.74 14.07
C GLN A 139 12.48 -1.32 13.91
N ALA A 140 11.44 -0.49 13.92
CA ALA A 140 10.05 -0.90 13.81
C ALA A 140 9.28 -0.04 12.82
N ALA A 141 8.17 -0.57 12.34
CA ALA A 141 7.18 0.18 11.55
C ALA A 141 5.88 0.29 12.34
N TYR A 142 5.22 1.42 12.19
CA TYR A 142 3.95 1.73 12.84
C TYR A 142 2.90 2.05 11.79
N GLY A 143 1.70 1.50 11.94
CA GLY A 143 0.58 1.74 11.04
C GLY A 143 -0.74 1.80 11.78
N VAL A 144 -1.63 2.67 11.33
CA VAL A 144 -2.99 2.75 11.87
C VAL A 144 -3.91 1.91 10.99
N SER A 145 -4.63 1.00 11.61
CA SER A 145 -5.74 0.30 10.95
C SER A 145 -7.06 0.95 11.29
N TYR A 146 -8.00 0.84 10.36
CA TYR A 146 -9.43 1.01 10.64
C TYR A 146 -10.16 -0.31 10.35
N GLY A 147 -11.39 -0.39 10.86
CA GLY A 147 -12.20 -1.59 10.76
C GLY A 147 -11.81 -2.66 11.78
N ALA A 148 -12.80 -3.31 12.29
CA ALA A 148 -12.71 -4.55 13.06
C ALA A 148 -14.05 -5.30 12.88
N PRO A 149 -14.09 -6.63 13.04
CA PRO A 149 -15.31 -7.40 12.82
C PRO A 149 -16.53 -6.93 13.62
N THR A 150 -16.31 -6.46 14.85
CA THR A 150 -17.37 -6.00 15.77
C THR A 150 -17.45 -4.48 15.91
N ARG A 151 -16.45 -3.74 15.42
CA ARG A 151 -16.36 -2.27 15.50
C ARG A 151 -15.78 -1.73 14.20
N PRO A 152 -16.58 -1.59 13.12
CA PRO A 152 -16.10 -1.23 11.79
C PRO A 152 -15.37 0.12 11.71
N GLN A 153 -15.70 1.05 12.61
CA GLN A 153 -15.12 2.40 12.66
C GLN A 153 -13.93 2.53 13.64
N ALA A 154 -13.62 1.49 14.43
CA ALA A 154 -12.53 1.58 15.40
C ALA A 154 -11.17 1.63 14.73
N THR A 155 -10.33 2.56 15.17
CA THR A 155 -8.93 2.65 14.74
C THR A 155 -8.00 2.04 15.78
N ALA A 156 -6.94 1.40 15.32
CA ALA A 156 -5.91 0.83 16.16
C ALA A 156 -4.52 1.15 15.63
N LEU A 157 -3.58 1.43 16.53
CA LEU A 157 -2.17 1.54 16.21
C LEU A 157 -1.52 0.17 16.32
N HIS A 158 -0.84 -0.22 15.26
CA HIS A 158 -0.07 -1.45 15.18
C HIS A 158 1.42 -1.15 15.05
N LYS A 159 2.24 -2.07 15.57
CA LYS A 159 3.69 -2.06 15.42
C LYS A 159 4.16 -3.39 14.88
N THR A 160 5.20 -3.35 14.05
CA THR A 160 5.88 -4.55 13.53
C THR A 160 7.38 -4.30 13.43
N THR A 161 8.19 -5.32 13.70
CA THR A 161 9.65 -5.29 13.49
C THR A 161 10.07 -6.05 12.24
N ASN A 162 9.26 -6.99 11.76
CA ASN A 162 9.55 -7.83 10.59
C ASN A 162 8.65 -7.58 9.39
N GLY A 163 7.59 -6.75 9.54
CA GLY A 163 6.60 -6.48 8.51
C GLY A 163 5.53 -7.55 8.33
N MET A 164 5.59 -8.64 9.09
CA MET A 164 4.67 -9.79 9.02
C MET A 164 3.80 -9.88 10.28
N ASP A 165 4.43 -9.82 11.44
CA ASP A 165 3.76 -9.92 12.73
C ASP A 165 3.46 -8.52 13.26
N TYR A 166 2.19 -8.23 13.47
CA TYR A 166 1.70 -6.93 13.94
C TYR A 166 1.11 -7.04 15.34
N GLU A 167 1.74 -6.39 16.28
CA GLU A 167 1.20 -6.21 17.65
C GLU A 167 0.32 -4.96 17.73
N VAL A 168 -0.75 -5.03 18.50
CA VAL A 168 -1.61 -3.87 18.78
C VAL A 168 -0.97 -3.07 19.91
N VAL A 169 -0.61 -1.81 19.62
CA VAL A 169 -0.11 -0.86 20.63
C VAL A 169 -1.26 -0.22 21.38
N THR A 170 -2.31 0.16 20.65
CA THR A 170 -3.61 0.59 21.23
C THR A 170 -4.72 0.25 20.23
N ASP A 171 -5.87 -0.18 20.74
CA ASP A 171 -7.02 -0.64 19.95
C ASP A 171 -8.19 0.35 19.88
N SER A 172 -8.00 1.54 20.44
CA SER A 172 -8.97 2.63 20.39
C SER A 172 -8.26 3.98 20.37
N MET A 173 -7.84 4.40 19.18
CA MET A 173 -7.27 5.74 18.98
C MET A 173 -8.37 6.78 18.78
N LEU A 174 -9.39 6.41 18.00
CA LEU A 174 -10.58 7.22 17.73
C LEU A 174 -11.79 6.27 17.71
N ASP A 175 -12.93 6.73 18.18
CA ASP A 175 -14.15 5.94 18.23
C ASP A 175 -14.86 5.89 16.87
N ASP A 176 -14.63 6.88 16.01
CA ASP A 176 -15.18 7.08 14.66
C ASP A 176 -14.02 7.23 13.66
N GLY A 177 -13.46 6.15 13.24
CA GLY A 177 -12.17 6.03 12.59
C GLY A 177 -12.08 6.37 11.10
N GLU A 178 -12.72 7.45 10.61
CA GLU A 178 -12.42 8.09 9.32
C GLU A 178 -12.38 9.59 9.46
#